data_0f872162a7e92c1f017702cd542e8702
#
_entry.id   0f872162a7e92c1f017702cd542e8702
#
_cell.length_a   1.000
_cell.length_b   1.000
_cell.length_c   1.000
_cell.angle_alpha   90.00
_cell.angle_beta   90.00
_cell.angle_gamma   90.00
#
_symmetry.space_group_name_H-M   'P 1'
#
loop_
_entity.id
_entity.type
_entity.pdbx_description
1 polymer ?
#
loop_
_entity_poly.entity_id
_entity_poly.type
_entity_poly.pdbx_seq_one_letter_code
_entity_poly.pdbx_strand_id
1 'polypeptide(L)'
;MFTQLQKTAFEIKHSNMIILPQWWTMLQDCGLHPSIIPHDVSTQWNSTYDMLKFVVEYREAIDAITGNQKMKLRQYELDEEDCEIVTKFHDSLKVSKPIVLYLFLLKKLICLYRFSKTPLFFSLVVFLASPW
;
A
#
# COMPACT_ATOMS: atom_id res chain seq x y z
N MET A 1 -10.29 -9.63 3.47
CA MET A 1 -8.82 -9.49 3.33
C MET A 1 -8.38 -8.03 3.26
N PHE A 2 -8.63 -7.30 2.18
CA PHE A 2 -8.21 -5.89 2.08
C PHE A 2 -8.76 -4.99 3.19
N THR A 3 -10.03 -5.14 3.53
CA THR A 3 -10.66 -4.40 4.63
C THR A 3 -10.00 -4.69 5.97
N GLN A 4 -9.60 -5.93 6.21
CA GLN A 4 -8.88 -6.32 7.43
C GLN A 4 -7.50 -5.67 7.49
N LEU A 5 -6.74 -5.68 6.38
CA LEU A 5 -5.44 -5.02 6.29
C LEU A 5 -5.54 -3.51 6.48
N GLN A 6 -6.53 -2.87 5.86
CA GLN A 6 -6.80 -1.44 6.03
C GLN A 6 -7.13 -1.08 7.47
N LYS A 7 -7.94 -1.89 8.14
CA LYS A 7 -8.29 -1.69 9.56
C LYS A 7 -7.09 -1.91 10.47
N THR A 8 -6.29 -2.95 10.21
CA THR A 8 -5.05 -3.20 10.96
C THR A 8 -4.08 -2.03 10.82
N ALA A 9 -3.87 -1.54 9.60
CA ALA A 9 -3.03 -0.38 9.34
C ALA A 9 -3.54 0.88 10.08
N PHE A 10 -4.85 1.09 10.06
CA PHE A 10 -5.49 2.19 10.76
C PHE A 10 -5.29 2.10 12.28
N GLU A 11 -5.53 0.94 12.87
CA GLU A 11 -5.38 0.72 14.32
C GLU A 11 -3.92 0.89 14.78
N ILE A 12 -2.96 0.35 14.03
CA ILE A 12 -1.53 0.52 14.34
C ILE A 12 -1.15 2.00 14.31
N LYS A 13 -1.59 2.73 13.29
CA LYS A 13 -1.23 4.14 13.11
C LYS A 13 -1.88 5.06 14.16
N HIS A 14 -3.11 4.79 14.56
CA HIS A 14 -3.89 5.70 15.40
C HIS A 14 -3.82 5.38 16.88
N SER A 15 -3.45 4.17 17.25
CA SER A 15 -3.30 3.77 18.66
C SER A 15 -1.90 4.04 19.20
N ASN A 16 -1.58 5.30 19.38
CA ASN A 16 -0.25 5.75 19.79
C ASN A 16 0.19 5.25 21.18
N MET A 17 -0.76 4.94 22.04
CA MET A 17 -0.46 4.60 23.44
C MET A 17 -0.19 3.10 23.66
N ILE A 18 -0.79 2.24 22.88
CA ILE A 18 -0.76 0.79 23.14
C ILE A 18 -0.22 0.00 21.96
N ILE A 19 -0.82 0.15 20.78
CA ILE A 19 -0.52 -0.70 19.62
C ILE A 19 0.78 -0.27 18.93
N LEU A 20 0.97 1.02 18.74
CA LEU A 20 2.16 1.54 18.04
C LEU A 20 3.48 1.21 18.76
N PRO A 21 3.62 1.39 20.09
CA PRO A 21 4.82 0.97 20.80
C PRO A 21 5.08 -0.54 20.70
N GLN A 22 4.05 -1.36 20.76
CA GLN A 22 4.16 -2.81 20.58
C GLN A 22 4.57 -3.18 19.16
N TRP A 23 4.07 -2.48 18.17
CA TRP A 23 4.48 -2.64 16.79
C TRP A 23 5.99 -2.43 16.61
N TRP A 24 6.52 -1.34 17.17
CA TRP A 24 7.95 -1.06 17.13
C TRP A 24 8.78 -2.14 17.82
N THR A 25 8.33 -2.61 18.97
CA THR A 25 9.00 -3.73 19.69
C THR A 25 9.00 -5.00 18.86
N MET A 26 7.90 -5.36 18.24
CA MET A 26 7.82 -6.54 17.38
C MET A 26 8.70 -6.45 16.15
N LEU A 27 8.80 -5.28 15.53
CA LEU A 27 9.72 -5.07 14.41
C LEU A 27 11.18 -5.26 14.82
N GLN A 28 11.57 -4.78 16.00
CA GLN A 28 12.91 -5.01 16.54
C GLN A 28 13.17 -6.49 16.83
N ASP A 29 12.21 -7.19 17.41
CA ASP A 29 12.31 -8.61 17.72
C ASP A 29 12.42 -9.46 16.45
N CYS A 30 11.73 -9.10 15.39
CA CYS A 30 11.83 -9.74 14.07
C CYS A 30 13.05 -9.31 13.27
N GLY A 31 13.83 -8.32 13.72
CA GLY A 31 14.97 -7.77 13.01
C GLY A 31 14.61 -7.01 11.74
N LEU A 32 13.39 -6.49 11.66
CA LEU A 32 12.87 -5.75 10.52
C LEU A 32 13.12 -4.24 10.67
N HIS A 33 13.23 -3.55 9.53
CA HIS A 33 13.37 -2.10 9.52
C HIS A 33 12.12 -1.43 10.11
N PRO A 34 12.26 -0.42 11.00
CA PRO A 34 11.13 0.28 11.59
C PRO A 34 10.33 1.04 10.51
N SER A 35 9.15 0.55 10.21
CA SER A 35 8.24 1.10 9.21
C SER A 35 6.79 0.93 9.62
N ILE A 36 5.92 1.80 9.13
CA ILE A 36 4.47 1.74 9.35
C ILE A 36 3.80 1.24 8.08
N ILE A 37 2.74 0.45 8.22
CA ILE A 37 1.95 -0.04 7.09
C ILE A 37 1.44 1.14 6.26
N PRO A 38 1.73 1.21 4.94
CA PRO A 38 1.22 2.24 4.07
C PRO A 38 -0.32 2.25 4.05
N HIS A 39 -0.89 3.44 4.12
CA HIS A 39 -2.34 3.58 4.03
C HIS A 39 -2.82 3.37 2.59
N ASP A 40 -3.77 2.47 2.41
CA ASP A 40 -4.40 2.27 1.12
C ASP A 40 -5.40 3.38 0.83
N VAL A 41 -5.19 4.08 -0.30
CA VAL A 41 -6.10 5.08 -0.83
C VAL A 41 -6.79 4.48 -2.05
N SER A 42 -8.07 4.23 -1.96
CA SER A 42 -8.87 3.54 -2.99
C SER A 42 -8.81 4.18 -4.39
N THR A 43 -8.45 5.46 -4.48
CA THR A 43 -8.27 6.19 -5.75
C THR A 43 -6.87 6.09 -6.33
N GLN A 44 -5.91 5.52 -5.59
CA GLN A 44 -4.50 5.41 -5.97
C GLN A 44 -4.07 3.95 -6.06
N TRP A 45 -3.90 3.47 -7.26
CA TRP A 45 -3.41 2.13 -7.56
C TRP A 45 -2.08 1.77 -6.86
N ASN A 46 -1.14 2.72 -6.81
CA ASN A 46 0.17 2.50 -6.20
C ASN A 46 0.09 2.22 -4.70
N SER A 47 -0.86 2.84 -3.99
CA SER A 47 -1.01 2.64 -2.53
C SER A 47 -1.43 1.23 -2.17
N THR A 48 -2.30 0.59 -2.97
CA THR A 48 -2.68 -0.81 -2.78
C THR A 48 -1.47 -1.73 -3.00
N TYR A 49 -0.68 -1.50 -4.04
CA TYR A 49 0.53 -2.26 -4.29
C TYR A 49 1.55 -2.11 -3.15
N ASP A 50 1.77 -0.88 -2.68
CA ASP A 50 2.73 -0.60 -1.61
C ASP A 50 2.27 -1.24 -0.29
N MET A 51 0.97 -1.23 0.00
CA MET A 51 0.40 -1.93 1.16
C MET A 51 0.62 -3.44 1.06
N LEU A 52 0.33 -4.05 -0.08
CA LEU A 52 0.52 -5.48 -0.28
C LEU A 52 1.99 -5.90 -0.21
N LYS A 53 2.87 -5.11 -0.81
CA LYS A 53 4.32 -5.31 -0.72
C LYS A 53 4.77 -5.30 0.75
N PHE A 54 4.32 -4.32 1.50
CA PHE A 54 4.63 -4.21 2.93
C PHE A 54 4.13 -5.43 3.70
N VAL A 55 2.92 -5.88 3.45
CA VAL A 55 2.33 -7.06 4.13
C VAL A 55 3.14 -8.33 3.86
N VAL A 56 3.60 -8.52 2.63
CA VAL A 56 4.46 -9.67 2.27
C VAL A 56 5.81 -9.61 2.98
N GLU A 57 6.44 -8.45 3.03
CA GLU A 57 7.74 -8.25 3.68
C GLU A 57 7.67 -8.34 5.21
N TYR A 58 6.59 -7.85 5.82
CA TYR A 58 6.41 -7.73 7.28
C TYR A 58 5.40 -8.74 7.85
N ARG A 59 5.14 -9.83 7.13
CA ARG A 59 4.16 -10.84 7.51
C ARG A 59 4.32 -11.33 8.95
N GLU A 60 5.54 -11.68 9.35
CA GLU A 60 5.82 -12.18 10.70
C GLU A 60 5.42 -11.20 11.79
N ALA A 61 5.70 -9.92 11.60
CA ALA A 61 5.35 -8.88 12.54
C ALA A 61 3.82 -8.63 12.58
N ILE A 62 3.16 -8.72 11.44
CA ILE A 62 1.70 -8.58 11.34
C ILE A 62 1.01 -9.75 12.04
N ASP A 63 1.45 -10.98 11.80
CA ASP A 63 0.92 -12.17 12.46
C ASP A 63 1.15 -12.11 13.98
N ALA A 64 2.30 -11.65 14.43
CA ALA A 64 2.63 -11.50 15.83
C ALA A 64 1.74 -10.46 16.53
N ILE A 65 1.47 -9.31 15.90
CA ILE A 65 0.64 -8.26 16.50
C ILE A 65 -0.85 -8.61 16.47
N THR A 66 -1.34 -9.24 15.41
CA THR A 66 -2.74 -9.67 15.30
C THR A 66 -3.04 -10.86 16.19
N GLY A 67 -2.08 -11.78 16.36
CA GLY A 67 -2.18 -12.90 17.27
C GLY A 67 -2.14 -12.54 18.76
N ASN A 68 -1.72 -11.32 19.10
CA ASN A 68 -1.62 -10.87 20.48
C ASN A 68 -3.00 -10.53 21.06
N GLN A 69 -3.45 -11.33 22.02
CA GLN A 69 -4.78 -11.17 22.66
C GLN A 69 -4.99 -9.81 23.34
N LYS A 70 -3.91 -9.20 23.84
CA LYS A 70 -3.98 -7.89 24.52
C LYS A 70 -4.32 -6.73 23.55
N MET A 71 -4.02 -6.89 22.27
CA MET A 71 -4.20 -5.82 21.27
C MET A 71 -5.62 -5.78 20.69
N LYS A 72 -6.45 -6.80 20.95
CA LYS A 72 -7.81 -6.93 20.37
C LYS A 72 -7.85 -6.89 18.84
N LEU A 73 -6.72 -7.19 18.19
CA LEU A 73 -6.58 -7.20 16.73
C LEU A 73 -6.83 -8.59 16.12
N ARG A 74 -7.13 -9.59 16.94
CA ARG A 74 -7.34 -10.98 16.48
C ARG A 74 -8.44 -11.11 15.43
N GLN A 75 -9.42 -10.23 15.45
CA GLN A 75 -10.46 -10.17 14.42
C GLN A 75 -9.93 -9.79 13.04
N TYR A 76 -8.72 -9.27 12.95
CA TYR A 76 -8.04 -8.87 11.70
C TYR A 76 -6.90 -9.82 11.33
N GLU A 77 -6.74 -10.92 12.06
CA GLU A 77 -5.77 -11.97 11.75
C GLU A 77 -6.03 -12.53 10.35
N LEU A 78 -4.97 -12.64 9.57
CA LEU A 78 -5.05 -13.19 8.22
C LEU A 78 -4.87 -14.70 8.28
N ASP A 79 -5.78 -15.42 7.69
CA ASP A 79 -5.64 -16.86 7.49
C ASP A 79 -4.56 -17.17 6.45
N GLU A 80 -4.11 -18.42 6.42
CA GLU A 80 -3.09 -18.85 5.46
C GLU A 80 -3.56 -18.71 4.01
N GLU A 81 -4.84 -18.93 3.76
CA GLU A 81 -5.48 -18.68 2.45
C GLU A 81 -5.43 -17.20 2.07
N ASP A 82 -5.70 -16.29 3.03
CA ASP A 82 -5.60 -14.86 2.83
C ASP A 82 -4.17 -14.42 2.51
N CYS A 83 -3.18 -15.02 3.17
CA CYS A 83 -1.77 -14.77 2.90
C CYS A 83 -1.35 -15.21 1.50
N GLU A 84 -1.83 -16.36 1.03
CA GLU A 84 -1.60 -16.80 -0.35
C GLU A 84 -2.25 -15.85 -1.36
N ILE A 85 -3.47 -15.38 -1.10
CA ILE A 85 -4.17 -14.43 -1.95
C ILE A 85 -3.39 -13.11 -2.00
N VAL A 86 -2.90 -12.60 -0.87
CA VAL A 86 -2.08 -11.40 -0.80
C VAL A 86 -0.82 -11.55 -1.66
N THR A 87 -0.12 -12.67 -1.55
CA THR A 87 1.09 -12.93 -2.32
C THR A 87 0.80 -13.01 -3.82
N LYS A 88 -0.23 -13.74 -4.21
CA LYS A 88 -0.66 -13.85 -5.62
C LYS A 88 -1.07 -12.48 -6.18
N PHE A 89 -1.78 -11.69 -5.40
CA PHE A 89 -2.18 -10.34 -5.80
C PHE A 89 -0.99 -9.40 -5.93
N HIS A 90 -0.07 -9.44 -4.99
CA HIS A 90 1.17 -8.68 -5.04
C HIS A 90 1.97 -8.99 -6.31
N ASP A 91 2.14 -10.28 -6.64
CA ASP A 91 2.88 -10.71 -7.83
C ASP A 91 2.16 -10.30 -9.12
N SER A 92 0.84 -10.43 -9.16
CA SER A 92 0.03 -9.97 -10.30
C SER A 92 0.14 -8.45 -10.51
N LEU A 93 0.11 -7.67 -9.43
CA LEU A 93 0.25 -6.22 -9.48
C LEU A 93 1.67 -5.78 -9.85
N LYS A 94 2.66 -6.53 -9.42
CA LYS A 94 4.07 -6.29 -9.78
C LYS A 94 4.27 -6.38 -11.29
N VAL A 95 3.66 -7.35 -11.94
CA VAL A 95 3.70 -7.52 -13.41
C VAL A 95 2.85 -6.44 -14.10
N SER A 96 1.70 -6.10 -13.55
CA SER A 96 0.76 -5.14 -14.13
C SER A 96 1.15 -3.68 -13.93
N LYS A 97 1.93 -3.37 -12.89
CA LYS A 97 2.32 -1.99 -12.54
C LYS A 97 2.91 -1.19 -13.71
N PRO A 98 3.91 -1.69 -14.47
CA PRO A 98 4.45 -0.97 -15.61
C PRO A 98 3.43 -0.82 -16.75
N ILE A 99 2.57 -1.80 -16.97
CA ILE A 99 1.54 -1.77 -18.02
C ILE A 99 0.46 -0.74 -17.70
N VAL A 100 -0.04 -0.72 -16.47
CA VAL A 100 -1.05 0.25 -16.01
C VAL A 100 -0.49 1.66 -16.03
N LEU A 101 0.75 1.85 -15.60
CA LEU A 101 1.43 3.15 -15.66
C LEU A 101 1.58 3.63 -17.10
N TYR A 102 1.94 2.73 -18.02
CA TYR A 102 2.06 3.02 -19.45
C TYR A 102 0.70 3.41 -20.05
N LEU A 103 -0.36 2.66 -19.77
CA LEU A 103 -1.72 2.99 -20.21
C LEU A 103 -2.22 4.31 -19.65
N PHE A 104 -1.90 4.62 -18.40
CA PHE A 104 -2.24 5.89 -17.76
C PHE A 104 -1.51 7.07 -18.40
N LEU A 105 -0.21 6.91 -18.73
CA LEU A 105 0.57 7.89 -19.46
C LEU A 105 0.04 8.09 -20.87
N LEU A 106 -0.33 7.01 -21.60
CA LEU A 106 -0.96 7.11 -22.92
C LEU A 106 -2.29 7.87 -22.86
N LYS A 107 -3.13 7.58 -21.87
CA LYS A 107 -4.39 8.30 -21.66
C LYS A 107 -4.16 9.79 -21.42
N LYS A 108 -3.17 10.13 -20.61
CA LYS A 108 -2.77 11.54 -20.38
C LYS A 108 -2.25 12.18 -21.67
N LEU A 109 -1.42 11.50 -22.45
CA LEU A 109 -0.91 11.99 -23.72
C LEU A 109 -2.02 12.21 -24.75
N ILE A 110 -3.01 11.33 -24.82
CA ILE A 110 -4.18 11.48 -25.69
C ILE A 110 -5.01 12.71 -25.28
N CYS A 111 -5.23 12.90 -23.98
CA CYS A 111 -5.90 14.10 -23.46
C CYS A 111 -5.11 15.37 -23.81
N LEU A 112 -3.80 15.36 -23.68
CA LEU A 112 -2.92 16.49 -24.00
C LEU A 112 -2.89 16.77 -25.50
N TYR A 113 -2.89 15.75 -26.36
CA TYR A 113 -2.98 15.91 -27.80
C TYR A 113 -4.31 16.56 -28.22
N ARG A 114 -5.40 16.23 -27.54
CA ARG A 114 -6.71 16.84 -27.76
C ARG A 114 -6.75 18.32 -27.33
N PHE A 115 -5.89 18.68 -26.34
CA PHE A 115 -5.70 20.06 -25.86
C PHE A 115 -4.58 20.83 -26.54
N SER A 116 -3.82 20.22 -27.49
CA SER A 116 -2.63 20.80 -28.13
C SER A 116 -2.87 22.05 -28.95
N LYS A 117 -4.12 22.50 -29.09
CA LYS A 117 -4.47 23.76 -29.75
C LYS A 117 -4.43 24.98 -28.81
N THR A 118 -4.03 24.80 -27.54
CA THR A 118 -3.95 25.88 -26.57
C THR A 118 -2.53 26.09 -26.04
N PRO A 119 -2.09 27.35 -25.79
CA PRO A 119 -0.73 27.66 -25.28
C PRO A 119 -0.46 27.11 -23.87
N LEU A 120 -1.47 26.61 -23.16
CA LEU A 120 -1.39 25.94 -21.87
C LEU A 120 -0.78 24.54 -21.96
N PHE A 121 -0.61 23.99 -23.16
CA PHE A 121 -0.05 22.67 -23.41
C PHE A 121 1.36 22.50 -22.82
N PHE A 122 2.22 23.49 -23.02
CA PHE A 122 3.60 23.45 -22.54
C PHE A 122 3.71 23.47 -21.01
N SER A 123 2.90 24.26 -20.35
CA SER A 123 2.84 24.33 -18.89
C SER A 123 2.31 23.02 -18.28
N LEU A 124 1.34 22.39 -18.92
CA LEU A 124 0.77 21.12 -18.50
C LEU A 124 1.75 19.95 -18.67
N VAL A 125 2.52 19.92 -19.74
CA VAL A 125 3.56 18.90 -20.00
C VAL A 125 4.65 18.99 -18.93
N VAL A 126 5.10 20.18 -18.57
CA VAL A 126 6.08 20.39 -17.51
C VAL A 126 5.52 19.95 -16.13
N PHE A 127 4.27 20.24 -15.85
CA PHE A 127 3.60 19.80 -14.62
C PHE A 127 3.44 18.28 -14.53
N LEU A 128 3.16 17.61 -15.65
CA LEU A 128 2.99 16.15 -15.70
C LEU A 128 4.31 15.39 -15.74
N ALA A 129 5.40 16.02 -16.17
CA ALA A 129 6.76 15.48 -16.12
C ALA A 129 7.42 15.62 -14.74
N SER A 130 6.83 16.39 -13.83
CA SER A 130 7.28 16.50 -12.46
C SER A 130 7.17 15.14 -11.74
N PRO A 131 8.22 14.64 -11.09
CA PRO A 131 8.11 13.46 -10.22
C PRO A 131 7.21 13.80 -9.03
N TRP A 132 6.30 12.94 -8.77
CA TRP A 132 5.32 13.08 -7.69
C TRP A 132 5.94 12.78 -6.33
#